data_574fa3d01c94acc5725d055ae1c14456
#
_entry.id   574fa3d01c94acc5725d055ae1c14456
#
_cell.length_a   1.000
_cell.length_b   1.000
_cell.length_c   1.000
_cell.angle_alpha   90.00
_cell.angle_beta   90.00
_cell.angle_gamma   90.00
#
_symmetry.space_group_name_H-M   'P 1'
#
loop_
_entity.id
_entity.type
_entity.pdbx_description
1 polymer ?
#
loop_
_entity_poly.entity_id
_entity_poly.type
_entity_poly.pdbx_seq_one_letter_code
_entity_poly.pdbx_strand_id
1 'polypeptide(L)'
;MKTKLYTFLLSSLLCTGALADNEPWQNPQVNEMNREPMHAHFTPFTNEANALKQRALPADVRFDVNPATERRITLDGTWKFLFSKNNDLCPKDFHKPGFSTRKWSKIEVPGSWELQGFDAPIYTDTRYPFPPNPPYVPTDYNPVGAYIREFTVPAGWEGMDVFLDFEGVESAYYVWVNGELAGYAEDSRLPSHFNITKLLKKGNNRLAVKVFRYSDGSYLEGQDYWKYSGIERSVYLYARPQSRVKDFRMTAELINNYKDGELKLDVFLHRPKAGETVEVKVMDRDKVIYDRKKSIASATDTLFTQQQVFPNARTWNAETPNTYTLVVSTFDAQGKPLESFTHLFGFRTVEMMNGMQMINGQAVLFKGVNRHEHDPHKGRTITVGSMIHDIQLMKQFNLNGVRNCHYPNNYAWYELCTEFGLYMVDE
;
A
#
# COMPACT_ATOMS: atom_id res chain seq x y z
N MET A 1 -11.87 -79.63 11.84
CA MET A 1 -12.48 -78.28 11.70
C MET A 1 -11.48 -77.37 10.98
N LYS A 2 -11.74 -77.07 9.72
CA LYS A 2 -10.85 -76.17 8.92
C LYS A 2 -11.48 -74.78 8.86
N THR A 3 -10.89 -73.81 9.53
CA THR A 3 -11.34 -72.41 9.54
C THR A 3 -10.80 -71.72 8.25
N LYS A 4 -11.70 -71.29 7.40
CA LYS A 4 -11.36 -70.48 6.20
C LYS A 4 -11.28 -68.99 6.61
N LEU A 5 -10.10 -68.41 6.40
CA LEU A 5 -9.82 -67.00 6.55
C LEU A 5 -10.24 -66.29 5.26
N TYR A 6 -11.24 -65.40 5.33
CA TYR A 6 -11.60 -64.51 4.21
C TYR A 6 -10.83 -63.22 4.34
N THR A 7 -9.91 -62.99 3.39
CA THR A 7 -9.19 -61.71 3.26
C THR A 7 -10.09 -60.79 2.45
N PHE A 8 -10.60 -59.74 3.09
CA PHE A 8 -11.26 -58.62 2.40
C PHE A 8 -10.20 -57.68 1.86
N LEU A 9 -10.05 -57.63 0.53
CA LEU A 9 -9.31 -56.56 -0.16
C LEU A 9 -10.22 -55.33 -0.23
N LEU A 10 -9.90 -54.31 0.57
CA LEU A 10 -10.47 -52.98 0.43
C LEU A 10 -9.72 -52.27 -0.71
N SER A 11 -10.28 -52.24 -1.90
CA SER A 11 -9.80 -51.37 -2.98
C SER A 11 -10.25 -49.95 -2.68
N SER A 12 -9.35 -49.16 -2.13
CA SER A 12 -9.51 -47.70 -2.09
C SER A 12 -9.38 -47.15 -3.51
N LEU A 13 -10.51 -46.84 -4.16
CA LEU A 13 -10.53 -45.96 -5.31
C LEU A 13 -10.08 -44.57 -4.83
N LEU A 14 -8.83 -44.27 -5.02
CA LEU A 14 -8.34 -42.88 -5.05
C LEU A 14 -8.92 -42.22 -6.31
N CYS A 15 -10.07 -41.54 -6.16
CA CYS A 15 -10.48 -40.54 -7.11
C CYS A 15 -9.46 -39.38 -7.00
N THR A 16 -8.39 -39.47 -7.77
CA THR A 16 -7.62 -38.29 -8.14
C THR A 16 -8.46 -37.51 -9.15
N GLY A 17 -9.46 -36.78 -8.65
CA GLY A 17 -9.98 -35.65 -9.40
C GLY A 17 -8.79 -34.72 -9.61
N ALA A 18 -8.31 -34.61 -10.85
CA ALA A 18 -7.49 -33.49 -11.23
C ALA A 18 -8.32 -32.24 -10.92
N LEU A 19 -8.00 -31.59 -9.81
CA LEU A 19 -8.40 -30.20 -9.62
C LEU A 19 -7.78 -29.51 -10.83
N ALA A 20 -8.61 -29.06 -11.77
CA ALA A 20 -8.16 -28.13 -12.79
C ALA A 20 -7.44 -27.02 -11.98
N ASP A 21 -6.17 -26.77 -12.27
CA ASP A 21 -5.44 -25.65 -11.69
C ASP A 21 -6.20 -24.40 -12.10
N ASN A 22 -7.07 -23.91 -11.20
CA ASN A 22 -7.78 -22.67 -11.45
C ASN A 22 -6.76 -21.57 -11.59
N GLU A 23 -6.94 -20.73 -12.60
CA GLU A 23 -6.15 -19.51 -12.76
C GLU A 23 -6.19 -18.71 -11.43
N PRO A 24 -5.09 -18.13 -10.97
CA PRO A 24 -5.01 -17.37 -9.71
C PRO A 24 -6.18 -16.42 -9.47
N TRP A 25 -6.61 -15.67 -10.48
CA TRP A 25 -7.74 -14.74 -10.38
C TRP A 25 -9.13 -15.38 -10.19
N GLN A 26 -9.21 -16.68 -10.05
CA GLN A 26 -10.39 -17.49 -9.71
C GLN A 26 -10.08 -18.51 -8.59
N ASN A 27 -8.99 -18.31 -7.86
CA ASN A 27 -8.55 -19.26 -6.84
C ASN A 27 -8.26 -18.55 -5.51
N PRO A 28 -9.21 -18.57 -4.55
CA PRO A 28 -9.05 -17.88 -3.27
C PRO A 28 -7.89 -18.39 -2.39
N GLN A 29 -7.17 -19.41 -2.82
CA GLN A 29 -5.95 -19.88 -2.17
C GLN A 29 -4.68 -19.15 -2.68
N VAL A 30 -4.80 -18.34 -3.74
CA VAL A 30 -3.67 -17.67 -4.40
C VAL A 30 -4.02 -16.21 -4.66
N ASN A 31 -3.92 -15.38 -3.64
CA ASN A 31 -4.15 -13.93 -3.74
C ASN A 31 -2.88 -13.13 -4.03
N GLU A 32 -1.71 -13.76 -3.97
CA GLU A 32 -0.43 -13.12 -4.27
C GLU A 32 0.64 -14.11 -4.74
N MET A 33 1.59 -13.64 -5.56
CA MET A 33 2.82 -14.33 -5.91
C MET A 33 3.98 -13.33 -5.93
N ASN A 34 5.07 -13.63 -5.22
CA ASN A 34 6.29 -12.79 -5.14
C ASN A 34 6.03 -11.35 -4.66
N ARG A 35 4.88 -11.07 -4.06
CA ARG A 35 4.59 -9.81 -3.40
C ARG A 35 5.37 -9.75 -2.09
N GLU A 36 6.02 -8.64 -1.80
CA GLU A 36 6.64 -8.41 -0.50
C GLU A 36 5.55 -8.34 0.58
N PRO A 37 5.83 -8.81 1.80
CA PRO A 37 4.89 -8.70 2.90
C PRO A 37 4.47 -7.24 3.13
N MET A 38 3.20 -7.04 3.47
CA MET A 38 2.66 -5.72 3.84
C MET A 38 3.43 -5.13 5.02
N HIS A 39 3.66 -3.85 4.98
CA HIS A 39 4.36 -3.10 6.03
C HIS A 39 3.76 -1.70 6.18
N ALA A 40 4.07 -1.03 7.29
CA ALA A 40 3.67 0.35 7.51
C ALA A 40 4.20 1.25 6.38
N HIS A 41 3.38 2.23 5.96
CA HIS A 41 3.82 3.17 4.93
C HIS A 41 4.89 4.13 5.47
N PHE A 42 5.98 4.26 4.76
CA PHE A 42 7.01 5.29 4.95
C PHE A 42 7.80 5.50 3.66
N THR A 43 8.28 6.72 3.47
CA THR A 43 9.13 7.07 2.33
C THR A 43 10.59 7.15 2.81
N PRO A 44 11.48 6.25 2.36
CA PRO A 44 12.88 6.30 2.73
C PRO A 44 13.65 7.36 1.95
N PHE A 45 14.49 8.11 2.65
CA PHE A 45 15.43 9.10 2.13
C PHE A 45 16.87 8.66 2.37
N THR A 46 17.82 9.29 1.69
CA THR A 46 19.25 8.98 1.81
C THR A 46 19.83 9.32 3.18
N ASN A 47 19.22 10.26 3.89
CA ASN A 47 19.64 10.71 5.22
C ASN A 47 18.50 11.47 5.94
N GLU A 48 18.71 11.75 7.23
CA GLU A 48 17.78 12.46 8.09
C GLU A 48 17.46 13.89 7.57
N ALA A 49 18.45 14.63 7.10
CA ALA A 49 18.23 16.00 6.64
C ALA A 49 17.26 16.05 5.45
N ASN A 50 17.36 15.11 4.52
CA ASN A 50 16.45 14.99 3.39
C ASN A 50 15.04 14.57 3.83
N ALA A 51 14.92 13.64 4.79
CA ALA A 51 13.66 13.24 5.35
C ALA A 51 12.94 14.40 6.07
N LEU A 52 13.65 15.16 6.90
CA LEU A 52 13.11 16.33 7.58
C LEU A 52 12.77 17.47 6.62
N LYS A 53 13.59 17.70 5.59
CA LYS A 53 13.28 18.68 4.53
C LYS A 53 11.97 18.36 3.82
N GLN A 54 11.74 17.09 3.47
CA GLN A 54 10.48 16.65 2.87
C GLN A 54 9.31 16.82 3.85
N ARG A 55 9.51 16.45 5.12
CA ARG A 55 8.49 16.63 6.18
C ARG A 55 8.06 18.08 6.36
N ALA A 56 8.95 19.02 6.21
CA ALA A 56 8.70 20.46 6.36
C ALA A 56 7.97 21.10 5.17
N LEU A 57 7.79 20.39 4.04
CA LEU A 57 7.06 20.92 2.90
C LEU A 57 5.55 21.04 3.22
N PRO A 58 4.84 22.01 2.61
CA PRO A 58 3.39 22.05 2.65
C PRO A 58 2.78 20.72 2.21
N ALA A 59 1.64 20.37 2.79
CA ALA A 59 1.00 19.06 2.59
C ALA A 59 0.69 18.75 1.11
N ASP A 60 0.27 19.74 0.34
CA ASP A 60 -0.02 19.62 -1.09
C ASP A 60 1.21 19.30 -1.94
N VAL A 61 2.40 19.69 -1.48
CA VAL A 61 3.68 19.41 -2.15
C VAL A 61 4.35 18.17 -1.58
N ARG A 62 4.22 17.94 -0.27
CA ARG A 62 4.88 16.84 0.44
C ARG A 62 4.47 15.46 -0.07
N PHE A 63 3.20 15.30 -0.39
CA PHE A 63 2.65 14.06 -0.92
C PHE A 63 2.61 14.01 -2.45
N ASP A 64 3.15 15.01 -3.13
CA ASP A 64 3.24 14.95 -4.57
C ASP A 64 3.96 13.67 -4.99
N VAL A 65 3.44 13.08 -6.04
CA VAL A 65 3.84 11.78 -6.61
C VAL A 65 5.34 11.66 -6.85
N ASN A 66 6.02 12.78 -6.92
CA ASN A 66 7.46 12.84 -7.14
C ASN A 66 8.16 13.56 -5.98
N PRO A 67 8.12 13.02 -4.75
CA PRO A 67 8.99 13.55 -3.72
C PRO A 67 10.41 13.47 -4.28
N ALA A 68 11.15 14.55 -4.18
CA ALA A 68 12.54 14.65 -4.66
C ALA A 68 13.45 13.75 -3.82
N THR A 69 13.22 12.44 -3.87
CA THR A 69 14.14 11.46 -3.32
C THR A 69 15.01 10.96 -4.47
N GLU A 70 16.29 10.93 -4.25
CA GLU A 70 17.25 10.33 -5.19
C GLU A 70 17.01 8.82 -5.42
N ARG A 71 16.05 8.23 -4.67
CA ARG A 71 15.78 6.79 -4.63
C ARG A 71 14.37 6.42 -5.06
N ARG A 72 13.59 7.35 -5.59
CA ARG A 72 12.22 7.08 -6.07
C ARG A 72 12.01 7.76 -7.42
N ILE A 73 11.40 7.07 -8.35
CA ILE A 73 10.95 7.60 -9.63
C ILE A 73 9.53 7.16 -9.91
N THR A 74 8.71 8.07 -10.42
CA THR A 74 7.36 7.71 -10.86
C THR A 74 7.37 7.05 -12.23
N LEU A 75 6.47 6.09 -12.43
CA LEU A 75 6.13 5.54 -13.74
C LEU A 75 4.80 6.05 -14.25
N ASP A 76 4.15 6.95 -13.53
CA ASP A 76 2.91 7.60 -13.94
C ASP A 76 3.02 8.27 -15.31
N GLY A 77 1.88 8.53 -15.93
CA GLY A 77 1.76 9.16 -17.25
C GLY A 77 1.24 8.20 -18.30
N THR A 78 1.57 8.45 -19.56
CA THR A 78 1.01 7.71 -20.70
C THR A 78 1.66 6.35 -20.89
N TRP A 79 0.86 5.28 -20.87
CA TRP A 79 1.30 3.90 -21.14
C TRP A 79 0.70 3.39 -22.46
N LYS A 80 1.28 2.33 -23.06
CA LYS A 80 0.64 1.57 -24.13
C LYS A 80 -0.41 0.66 -23.52
N PHE A 81 -1.57 0.54 -24.17
CA PHE A 81 -2.72 -0.17 -23.65
C PHE A 81 -3.47 -0.96 -24.73
N LEU A 82 -3.86 -2.18 -24.37
CA LEU A 82 -4.77 -3.00 -25.16
C LEU A 82 -5.90 -3.50 -24.28
N PHE A 83 -7.12 -3.12 -24.62
CA PHE A 83 -8.34 -3.64 -24.02
C PHE A 83 -8.76 -4.94 -24.70
N SER A 84 -9.11 -5.95 -23.92
CA SER A 84 -9.68 -7.21 -24.39
C SER A 84 -10.92 -7.55 -23.58
N LYS A 85 -11.97 -8.08 -24.24
CA LYS A 85 -13.24 -8.41 -23.55
C LYS A 85 -13.13 -9.55 -22.55
N ASN A 86 -12.11 -10.39 -22.69
CA ASN A 86 -11.79 -11.48 -21.78
C ASN A 86 -10.32 -11.89 -21.92
N ASN A 87 -9.87 -12.80 -21.06
CA ASN A 87 -8.49 -13.28 -21.01
C ASN A 87 -8.06 -14.00 -22.30
N ASP A 88 -8.97 -14.73 -22.95
CA ASP A 88 -8.63 -15.51 -24.16
C ASP A 88 -8.33 -14.64 -25.37
N LEU A 89 -8.94 -13.45 -25.43
CA LEU A 89 -8.69 -12.46 -26.47
C LEU A 89 -7.45 -11.59 -26.21
N CYS A 90 -6.90 -11.62 -25.00
CA CYS A 90 -5.66 -10.94 -24.70
C CYS A 90 -4.46 -11.72 -25.25
N PRO A 91 -3.55 -11.09 -26.01
CA PRO A 91 -2.37 -11.79 -26.52
C PRO A 91 -1.54 -12.41 -25.41
N LYS A 92 -1.35 -13.74 -25.44
CA LYS A 92 -0.67 -14.47 -24.36
C LYS A 92 0.79 -14.05 -24.16
N ASP A 93 1.47 -13.65 -25.23
CA ASP A 93 2.91 -13.34 -25.25
C ASP A 93 3.23 -11.84 -25.22
N PHE A 94 2.26 -10.98 -24.92
CA PHE A 94 2.44 -9.53 -24.98
C PHE A 94 3.53 -9.00 -24.03
N HIS A 95 3.77 -9.72 -22.95
CA HIS A 95 4.80 -9.41 -21.95
C HIS A 95 6.23 -9.66 -22.44
N LYS A 96 6.40 -10.50 -23.46
CA LYS A 96 7.72 -10.88 -23.96
C LYS A 96 8.45 -9.72 -24.65
N PRO A 97 9.78 -9.65 -24.52
CA PRO A 97 10.59 -8.71 -25.29
C PRO A 97 10.36 -8.89 -26.80
N GLY A 98 10.27 -7.77 -27.52
CA GLY A 98 10.07 -7.80 -28.97
C GLY A 98 8.61 -7.89 -29.42
N PHE A 99 7.65 -8.15 -28.54
CA PHE A 99 6.22 -8.07 -28.88
C PHE A 99 5.86 -6.65 -29.33
N SER A 100 5.26 -6.52 -30.51
CA SER A 100 4.94 -5.20 -31.09
C SER A 100 3.67 -4.61 -30.53
N THR A 101 3.80 -3.44 -29.91
CA THR A 101 2.68 -2.64 -29.41
C THR A 101 2.33 -1.45 -30.31
N ARG A 102 2.77 -1.47 -31.60
CA ARG A 102 2.61 -0.35 -32.54
C ARG A 102 1.14 0.06 -32.74
N LYS A 103 0.24 -0.91 -32.70
CA LYS A 103 -1.22 -0.71 -32.91
C LYS A 103 -1.98 -0.52 -31.61
N TRP A 104 -1.31 -0.52 -30.46
CA TRP A 104 -1.95 -0.34 -29.17
C TRP A 104 -2.36 1.11 -28.94
N SER A 105 -3.45 1.29 -28.22
CA SER A 105 -3.89 2.59 -27.72
C SER A 105 -2.92 3.13 -26.68
N LYS A 106 -3.19 4.32 -26.23
CA LYS A 106 -2.55 4.96 -25.08
C LYS A 106 -3.57 5.10 -23.97
N ILE A 107 -3.12 5.01 -22.73
CA ILE A 107 -3.90 5.23 -21.53
C ILE A 107 -3.07 6.00 -20.51
N GLU A 108 -3.70 6.87 -19.73
CA GLU A 108 -3.06 7.56 -18.62
C GLU A 108 -3.09 6.67 -17.37
N VAL A 109 -1.96 6.60 -16.66
CA VAL A 109 -1.77 5.92 -15.38
C VAL A 109 -1.27 6.96 -14.37
N PRO A 110 -1.91 7.09 -13.20
CA PRO A 110 -3.09 6.37 -12.76
C PRO A 110 -4.36 6.78 -13.52
N GLY A 111 -5.30 5.83 -13.61
CA GLY A 111 -6.59 6.07 -14.25
C GLY A 111 -7.41 4.83 -14.49
N SER A 112 -8.73 4.98 -14.39
CA SER A 112 -9.69 3.93 -14.74
C SER A 112 -9.87 3.88 -16.25
N TRP A 113 -9.89 2.70 -16.85
CA TRP A 113 -10.02 2.58 -18.31
C TRP A 113 -11.41 2.94 -18.81
N GLU A 114 -12.47 2.77 -17.98
CA GLU A 114 -13.85 3.14 -18.33
C GLU A 114 -13.98 4.65 -18.60
N LEU A 115 -13.26 5.47 -17.87
CA LEU A 115 -13.29 6.93 -18.03
C LEU A 115 -12.36 7.42 -19.16
N GLN A 116 -11.62 6.49 -19.78
CA GLN A 116 -10.73 6.78 -20.91
C GLN A 116 -11.22 6.15 -22.23
N GLY A 117 -12.51 5.74 -22.25
CA GLY A 117 -13.16 5.27 -23.47
C GLY A 117 -13.05 3.77 -23.74
N PHE A 118 -12.65 2.98 -22.73
CA PHE A 118 -12.59 1.54 -22.81
C PHE A 118 -13.57 0.90 -21.83
N ASP A 119 -14.68 0.34 -22.30
CA ASP A 119 -15.76 -0.18 -21.47
C ASP A 119 -16.64 0.91 -20.80
N ALA A 120 -17.51 0.53 -19.86
CA ALA A 120 -18.41 1.42 -19.16
C ALA A 120 -18.33 1.23 -17.64
N PRO A 121 -18.41 2.33 -16.86
CA PRO A 121 -18.51 2.24 -15.41
C PRO A 121 -19.85 1.63 -15.00
N ILE A 122 -19.83 0.84 -13.91
CA ILE A 122 -21.02 0.20 -13.35
C ILE A 122 -21.17 0.65 -11.90
N TYR A 123 -22.39 1.07 -11.53
CA TYR A 123 -22.73 1.30 -10.14
C TYR A 123 -23.60 0.16 -9.61
N THR A 124 -23.17 -0.43 -8.51
CA THR A 124 -23.97 -1.38 -7.73
C THR A 124 -23.71 -1.17 -6.25
N ASP A 125 -24.74 -1.33 -5.43
CA ASP A 125 -24.62 -1.30 -3.97
C ASP A 125 -24.62 -2.71 -3.37
N THR A 126 -25.74 -3.43 -3.45
CA THR A 126 -25.94 -4.76 -2.82
C THR A 126 -25.84 -5.92 -3.80
N ARG A 127 -25.57 -5.64 -5.07
CA ARG A 127 -25.50 -6.67 -6.13
C ARG A 127 -24.14 -6.67 -6.78
N TYR A 128 -23.68 -7.87 -7.13
CA TYR A 128 -22.50 -7.99 -7.98
C TYR A 128 -22.80 -7.51 -9.40
N PRO A 129 -21.84 -6.94 -10.12
CA PRO A 129 -22.02 -6.52 -11.52
C PRO A 129 -22.09 -7.69 -12.52
N PHE A 130 -22.15 -8.92 -12.00
CA PHE A 130 -22.25 -10.17 -12.77
C PHE A 130 -23.07 -11.21 -11.98
N PRO A 131 -23.57 -12.27 -12.62
CA PRO A 131 -24.25 -13.37 -11.93
C PRO A 131 -23.32 -14.06 -10.92
N PRO A 132 -23.68 -14.14 -9.63
CA PRO A 132 -22.78 -14.68 -8.60
C PRO A 132 -22.64 -16.21 -8.73
N ASN A 133 -21.40 -16.68 -8.70
CA ASN A 133 -21.02 -18.10 -8.62
C ASN A 133 -19.70 -18.26 -7.83
N PRO A 134 -19.63 -17.80 -6.56
CA PRO A 134 -18.37 -17.78 -5.80
C PRO A 134 -17.65 -19.14 -5.76
N PRO A 135 -16.33 -19.20 -5.90
CA PRO A 135 -15.42 -18.07 -6.07
C PRO A 135 -15.24 -17.62 -7.54
N TYR A 136 -15.94 -18.24 -8.48
CA TYR A 136 -15.72 -18.04 -9.91
C TYR A 136 -16.40 -16.77 -10.42
N VAL A 137 -15.66 -15.99 -11.18
CA VAL A 137 -16.16 -14.83 -11.93
C VAL A 137 -16.39 -15.19 -13.40
N PRO A 138 -17.18 -14.39 -14.17
CA PRO A 138 -17.42 -14.67 -15.58
C PRO A 138 -16.11 -14.79 -16.38
N THR A 139 -16.11 -15.66 -17.39
CA THR A 139 -15.00 -15.85 -18.32
C THR A 139 -15.32 -15.36 -19.73
N ASP A 140 -16.60 -15.28 -20.09
CA ASP A 140 -17.09 -14.82 -21.39
C ASP A 140 -16.96 -13.28 -21.51
N TYR A 141 -17.29 -12.54 -20.45
CA TYR A 141 -17.07 -11.10 -20.34
C TYR A 141 -16.43 -10.76 -18.99
N ASN A 142 -15.13 -10.88 -18.93
CA ASN A 142 -14.27 -10.36 -17.86
C ASN A 142 -13.16 -9.56 -18.51
N PRO A 143 -13.38 -8.26 -18.75
CA PRO A 143 -12.39 -7.44 -19.42
C PRO A 143 -11.01 -7.48 -18.82
N VAL A 144 -10.02 -7.46 -19.71
CA VAL A 144 -8.60 -7.49 -19.38
C VAL A 144 -7.91 -6.30 -20.03
N GLY A 145 -7.17 -5.54 -19.23
CA GLY A 145 -6.28 -4.48 -19.69
C GLY A 145 -4.84 -4.97 -19.74
N ALA A 146 -4.22 -4.96 -20.90
CA ALA A 146 -2.78 -5.21 -21.05
C ALA A 146 -2.05 -3.87 -21.20
N TYR A 147 -1.08 -3.63 -20.31
CA TYR A 147 -0.33 -2.37 -20.22
C TYR A 147 1.15 -2.62 -20.50
N ILE A 148 1.80 -1.66 -21.17
CA ILE A 148 3.26 -1.67 -21.36
C ILE A 148 3.83 -0.28 -21.05
N ARG A 149 4.87 -0.28 -20.23
CA ARG A 149 5.71 0.89 -19.93
C ARG A 149 7.18 0.55 -20.10
N GLU A 150 7.92 1.44 -20.73
CA GLU A 150 9.37 1.36 -20.77
C GLU A 150 9.98 2.28 -19.73
N PHE A 151 11.06 1.85 -19.08
CA PHE A 151 11.71 2.62 -18.03
C PHE A 151 13.22 2.34 -17.96
N THR A 152 13.94 3.28 -17.36
CA THR A 152 15.37 3.12 -17.05
C THR A 152 15.58 3.31 -15.55
N VAL A 153 16.54 2.57 -15.00
CA VAL A 153 16.93 2.69 -13.60
C VAL A 153 18.14 3.61 -13.51
N PRO A 154 18.14 4.62 -12.60
CA PRO A 154 19.27 5.49 -12.41
C PRO A 154 20.56 4.73 -12.04
N ALA A 155 21.71 5.15 -12.57
CA ALA A 155 23.00 4.54 -12.26
C ALA A 155 23.36 4.59 -10.76
N GLY A 156 22.86 5.59 -10.02
CA GLY A 156 23.07 5.72 -8.57
C GLY A 156 22.36 4.64 -7.71
N TRP A 157 21.59 3.74 -8.34
CA TRP A 157 20.92 2.64 -7.65
C TRP A 157 21.68 1.31 -7.71
N GLU A 158 22.88 1.32 -8.23
CA GLU A 158 23.73 0.13 -8.36
C GLU A 158 24.04 -0.47 -6.97
N GLY A 159 23.85 -1.78 -6.82
CA GLY A 159 24.03 -2.49 -5.53
C GLY A 159 22.88 -2.35 -4.54
N MET A 160 21.81 -1.65 -4.89
CA MET A 160 20.59 -1.57 -4.08
C MET A 160 19.56 -2.62 -4.51
N ASP A 161 18.63 -2.93 -3.63
CA ASP A 161 17.40 -3.63 -3.99
C ASP A 161 16.42 -2.61 -4.62
N VAL A 162 15.86 -2.97 -5.78
CA VAL A 162 14.89 -2.12 -6.50
C VAL A 162 13.51 -2.76 -6.44
N PHE A 163 12.55 -1.96 -6.03
CA PHE A 163 11.16 -2.38 -5.89
C PHE A 163 10.29 -1.64 -6.89
N LEU A 164 9.31 -2.36 -7.40
CA LEU A 164 8.19 -1.82 -8.16
C LEU A 164 6.97 -1.80 -7.24
N ASP A 165 6.35 -0.65 -7.13
CA ASP A 165 5.21 -0.40 -6.26
C ASP A 165 4.00 0.02 -7.06
N PHE A 166 2.88 -0.66 -6.83
CA PHE A 166 1.55 -0.27 -7.30
C PHE A 166 0.71 0.12 -6.07
N GLU A 167 0.32 1.36 -5.96
CA GLU A 167 -0.46 1.83 -4.79
C GLU A 167 -1.94 1.40 -4.82
N GLY A 168 -2.44 0.95 -5.97
CA GLY A 168 -3.80 0.40 -6.10
C GLY A 168 -4.13 0.02 -7.53
N VAL A 169 -4.56 -1.23 -7.73
CA VAL A 169 -4.96 -1.81 -9.04
C VAL A 169 -6.21 -2.66 -8.85
N GLU A 170 -7.30 -2.33 -9.52
CA GLU A 170 -8.55 -3.10 -9.42
C GLU A 170 -8.71 -4.02 -10.63
N SER A 171 -8.94 -5.36 -10.46
CA SER A 171 -9.10 -6.09 -9.21
C SER A 171 -7.91 -7.03 -8.95
N ALA A 172 -7.43 -7.74 -9.96
CA ALA A 172 -6.29 -8.65 -9.91
C ALA A 172 -5.34 -8.38 -11.06
N TYR A 173 -4.05 -8.62 -10.86
CA TYR A 173 -3.10 -8.33 -11.94
C TYR A 173 -1.80 -9.14 -11.86
N TYR A 174 -1.25 -9.41 -13.05
CA TYR A 174 0.09 -9.96 -13.22
C TYR A 174 1.06 -8.88 -13.65
N VAL A 175 2.31 -9.02 -13.22
CA VAL A 175 3.41 -8.10 -13.51
C VAL A 175 4.58 -8.87 -14.11
N TRP A 176 5.14 -8.38 -15.22
CA TRP A 176 6.36 -8.91 -15.82
C TRP A 176 7.36 -7.78 -16.05
N VAL A 177 8.63 -8.09 -15.80
CA VAL A 177 9.74 -7.19 -16.12
C VAL A 177 10.66 -7.91 -17.10
N ASN A 178 10.92 -7.30 -18.27
CA ASN A 178 11.74 -7.87 -19.34
C ASN A 178 11.30 -9.26 -19.83
N GLY A 179 10.01 -9.57 -19.67
CA GLY A 179 9.42 -10.85 -20.07
C GLY A 179 9.35 -11.91 -18.97
N GLU A 180 10.02 -11.69 -17.85
CA GLU A 180 10.01 -12.57 -16.68
C GLU A 180 8.92 -12.15 -15.70
N LEU A 181 8.22 -13.12 -15.10
CA LEU A 181 7.17 -12.87 -14.12
C LEU A 181 7.77 -12.26 -12.84
N ALA A 182 7.40 -11.01 -12.56
CA ALA A 182 7.73 -10.35 -11.31
C ALA A 182 6.78 -10.75 -10.18
N GLY A 183 5.48 -10.87 -10.48
CA GLY A 183 4.51 -11.31 -9.50
C GLY A 183 3.05 -11.21 -9.94
N TYR A 184 2.18 -11.51 -8.98
CA TYR A 184 0.72 -11.40 -9.06
C TYR A 184 0.20 -10.81 -7.75
N ALA A 185 -0.85 -10.03 -7.81
CA ALA A 185 -1.54 -9.53 -6.62
C ALA A 185 -3.03 -9.31 -6.89
N GLU A 186 -3.78 -9.43 -5.83
CA GLU A 186 -5.13 -8.96 -5.62
C GLU A 186 -5.10 -7.87 -4.54
N ASP A 187 -6.29 -7.47 -4.01
CA ASP A 187 -6.39 -6.43 -3.02
C ASP A 187 -6.27 -5.02 -3.64
N SER A 188 -7.37 -4.59 -4.23
CA SER A 188 -7.44 -3.40 -5.10
C SER A 188 -7.02 -2.10 -4.43
N ARG A 189 -7.08 -2.01 -3.10
CA ARG A 189 -6.97 -0.75 -2.36
C ARG A 189 -5.70 -0.60 -1.54
N LEU A 190 -4.91 -1.66 -1.43
CA LEU A 190 -3.64 -1.63 -0.71
C LEU A 190 -2.44 -1.70 -1.66
N PRO A 191 -1.29 -1.13 -1.28
CA PRO A 191 -0.10 -1.18 -2.11
C PRO A 191 0.44 -2.59 -2.29
N SER A 192 1.01 -2.86 -3.45
CA SER A 192 1.71 -4.12 -3.73
C SER A 192 3.12 -3.84 -4.18
N HIS A 193 4.08 -4.38 -3.45
CA HIS A 193 5.51 -4.19 -3.68
C HIS A 193 6.14 -5.47 -4.25
N PHE A 194 6.90 -5.35 -5.33
CA PHE A 194 7.62 -6.46 -5.96
C PHE A 194 9.10 -6.15 -6.03
N ASN A 195 9.95 -7.01 -5.48
CA ASN A 195 11.40 -6.88 -5.64
C ASN A 195 11.81 -7.33 -7.04
N ILE A 196 12.13 -6.38 -7.89
CA ILE A 196 12.47 -6.62 -9.29
C ILE A 196 13.99 -6.59 -9.56
N THR A 197 14.83 -6.48 -8.53
CA THR A 197 16.28 -6.31 -8.65
C THR A 197 16.92 -7.29 -9.62
N LYS A 198 16.56 -8.58 -9.54
CA LYS A 198 17.12 -9.64 -10.37
C LYS A 198 16.60 -9.66 -11.81
N LEU A 199 15.51 -8.95 -12.08
CA LEU A 199 14.85 -8.89 -13.39
C LEU A 199 15.33 -7.70 -14.21
N LEU A 200 16.05 -6.77 -13.58
CA LEU A 200 16.54 -5.55 -14.24
C LEU A 200 17.75 -5.84 -15.13
N LYS A 201 17.83 -5.11 -16.21
CA LYS A 201 18.99 -5.05 -17.10
C LYS A 201 19.49 -3.60 -17.22
N LYS A 202 20.73 -3.43 -17.64
CA LYS A 202 21.29 -2.12 -17.92
C LYS A 202 20.58 -1.46 -19.10
N GLY A 203 20.24 -0.18 -18.95
CA GLY A 203 19.55 0.60 -19.97
C GLY A 203 18.02 0.44 -19.87
N ASN A 204 17.37 0.29 -21.02
CA ASN A 204 15.92 0.28 -21.11
C ASN A 204 15.33 -1.07 -20.63
N ASN A 205 14.38 -0.99 -19.70
CA ASN A 205 13.60 -2.11 -19.18
C ASN A 205 12.16 -2.00 -19.65
N ARG A 206 11.49 -3.15 -19.82
CA ARG A 206 10.10 -3.23 -20.22
C ARG A 206 9.26 -3.79 -19.09
N LEU A 207 8.31 -3.01 -18.63
CA LEU A 207 7.27 -3.42 -17.70
C LEU A 207 6.03 -3.81 -18.50
N ALA A 208 5.45 -4.95 -18.21
CA ALA A 208 4.17 -5.39 -18.71
C ALA A 208 3.24 -5.72 -17.54
N VAL A 209 1.98 -5.29 -17.62
CA VAL A 209 0.98 -5.55 -16.59
C VAL A 209 -0.29 -6.06 -17.28
N LYS A 210 -0.91 -7.11 -16.72
CA LYS A 210 -2.22 -7.60 -17.14
C LYS A 210 -3.20 -7.47 -15.99
N VAL A 211 -4.19 -6.61 -16.14
CA VAL A 211 -5.21 -6.32 -15.11
C VAL A 211 -6.52 -6.97 -15.52
N PHE A 212 -7.16 -7.67 -14.59
CA PHE A 212 -8.49 -8.24 -14.73
C PHE A 212 -9.53 -7.33 -14.09
N ARG A 213 -10.69 -7.16 -14.75
CA ARG A 213 -11.80 -6.40 -14.19
C ARG A 213 -12.37 -7.09 -12.97
N TYR A 214 -12.53 -8.40 -13.03
CA TYR A 214 -13.08 -9.21 -11.95
C TYR A 214 -12.14 -10.36 -11.58
N SER A 215 -12.07 -10.63 -10.28
CA SER A 215 -11.39 -11.77 -9.67
C SER A 215 -12.28 -12.36 -8.58
N ASP A 216 -11.88 -13.46 -7.98
CA ASP A 216 -12.54 -13.98 -6.79
C ASP A 216 -12.56 -12.96 -5.63
N GLY A 217 -11.54 -12.08 -5.53
CA GLY A 217 -11.53 -10.92 -4.62
C GLY A 217 -12.70 -9.96 -4.85
N SER A 218 -13.27 -9.89 -6.04
CA SER A 218 -14.43 -9.03 -6.34
C SER A 218 -15.67 -9.37 -5.53
N TYR A 219 -15.77 -10.60 -4.99
CA TYR A 219 -16.85 -10.98 -4.08
C TYR A 219 -16.72 -10.33 -2.71
N LEU A 220 -15.49 -10.05 -2.24
CA LEU A 220 -15.20 -9.36 -0.98
C LEU A 220 -15.22 -7.85 -1.15
N GLU A 221 -14.82 -7.36 -2.33
CA GLU A 221 -14.74 -5.94 -2.66
C GLU A 221 -16.04 -5.40 -3.30
N GLY A 222 -17.11 -6.19 -3.34
CA GLY A 222 -18.39 -5.87 -3.98
C GLY A 222 -19.28 -4.93 -3.15
N GLN A 223 -18.75 -3.80 -2.67
CA GLN A 223 -19.44 -2.85 -1.79
C GLN A 223 -20.14 -1.74 -2.58
N ASP A 224 -20.81 -0.83 -1.86
CA ASP A 224 -21.64 0.26 -2.41
C ASP A 224 -20.77 1.38 -3.01
N TYR A 225 -20.35 1.21 -4.25
CA TYR A 225 -19.60 2.22 -5.00
C TYR A 225 -19.54 1.93 -6.51
N TRP A 226 -19.10 2.91 -7.27
CA TRP A 226 -18.80 2.75 -8.70
C TRP A 226 -17.72 1.69 -8.93
N LYS A 227 -17.98 0.73 -9.80
CA LYS A 227 -17.04 -0.29 -10.24
C LYS A 227 -16.25 0.23 -11.42
N TYR A 228 -15.01 0.57 -11.16
CA TYR A 228 -13.98 0.92 -12.14
C TYR A 228 -12.94 -0.16 -12.20
N SER A 229 -11.99 -0.01 -13.13
CA SER A 229 -10.91 -0.98 -13.29
C SER A 229 -9.65 -0.30 -13.82
N GLY A 230 -8.53 -0.91 -13.55
CA GLY A 230 -7.25 -0.43 -14.03
C GLY A 230 -6.26 -0.10 -12.92
N ILE A 231 -5.22 0.64 -13.27
CA ILE A 231 -4.20 1.11 -12.34
C ILE A 231 -4.66 2.48 -11.84
N GLU A 232 -5.35 2.50 -10.70
CA GLU A 232 -6.09 3.68 -10.21
C GLU A 232 -5.28 4.60 -9.31
N ARG A 233 -4.17 4.10 -8.76
CA ARG A 233 -3.20 4.87 -7.97
C ARG A 233 -1.82 4.82 -8.62
N SER A 234 -0.92 5.62 -8.13
CA SER A 234 0.42 5.80 -8.71
C SER A 234 1.25 4.52 -8.74
N VAL A 235 2.19 4.48 -9.68
CA VAL A 235 3.18 3.41 -9.85
C VAL A 235 4.57 3.99 -9.72
N TYR A 236 5.40 3.37 -8.88
CA TYR A 236 6.76 3.84 -8.63
C TYR A 236 7.80 2.74 -8.79
N LEU A 237 9.01 3.18 -9.06
CA LEU A 237 10.21 2.44 -8.69
C LEU A 237 10.87 3.12 -7.51
N TYR A 238 11.36 2.36 -6.57
CA TYR A 238 12.21 2.86 -5.50
C TYR A 238 13.36 1.92 -5.19
N ALA A 239 14.50 2.51 -4.79
CA ALA A 239 15.70 1.76 -4.44
C ALA A 239 15.98 1.86 -2.95
N ARG A 240 16.36 0.74 -2.35
CA ARG A 240 16.70 0.67 -0.93
C ARG A 240 18.01 -0.07 -0.70
N PRO A 241 18.79 0.28 0.33
CA PRO A 241 19.96 -0.47 0.70
C PRO A 241 19.58 -1.92 1.06
N GLN A 242 20.51 -2.85 0.89
CA GLN A 242 20.25 -4.27 1.24
C GLN A 242 20.01 -4.45 2.74
N SER A 243 20.74 -3.72 3.59
CA SER A 243 20.41 -3.57 4.99
C SER A 243 19.52 -2.34 5.16
N ARG A 244 18.32 -2.53 5.72
CA ARG A 244 17.28 -1.49 5.78
C ARG A 244 16.26 -1.75 6.88
N VAL A 245 15.47 -0.74 7.17
CA VAL A 245 14.22 -0.95 7.93
C VAL A 245 13.25 -1.77 7.08
N LYS A 246 12.73 -2.87 7.59
CA LYS A 246 11.71 -3.69 6.93
C LYS A 246 10.31 -3.13 7.19
N ASP A 247 10.05 -2.83 8.45
CA ASP A 247 8.74 -2.41 8.94
C ASP A 247 8.90 -1.66 10.26
N PHE A 248 7.89 -0.95 10.71
CA PHE A 248 7.81 -0.45 12.08
C PHE A 248 6.38 -0.58 12.60
N ARG A 249 6.27 -0.76 13.92
CA ARG A 249 4.99 -0.75 14.63
C ARG A 249 5.07 0.27 15.74
N MET A 250 4.05 1.12 15.84
CA MET A 250 4.04 2.20 16.81
C MET A 250 2.66 2.32 17.46
N THR A 251 2.67 2.54 18.79
CA THR A 251 1.50 3.05 19.52
C THR A 251 1.91 4.30 20.31
N ALA A 252 1.04 5.30 20.31
CA ALA A 252 1.26 6.57 21.01
C ALA A 252 0.01 6.92 21.80
N GLU A 253 -0.04 6.49 23.04
CA GLU A 253 -1.18 6.60 23.93
C GLU A 253 -0.92 7.59 25.06
N LEU A 254 -1.98 7.97 25.76
CA LEU A 254 -1.90 8.79 26.96
C LEU A 254 -2.05 7.91 28.22
N ILE A 255 -1.23 8.18 29.21
CA ILE A 255 -1.22 7.55 30.53
C ILE A 255 -1.36 8.60 31.61
N ASN A 256 -1.41 8.17 32.89
CA ASN A 256 -1.45 9.06 34.07
C ASN A 256 -2.57 10.11 33.99
N ASN A 257 -3.83 9.64 33.79
CA ASN A 257 -5.01 10.49 33.58
C ASN A 257 -4.84 11.44 32.38
N TYR A 258 -4.39 10.90 31.24
CA TYR A 258 -4.22 11.59 29.96
C TYR A 258 -3.23 12.77 29.97
N LYS A 259 -2.27 12.77 30.90
CA LYS A 259 -1.27 13.85 31.02
C LYS A 259 0.03 13.55 30.30
N ASP A 260 0.47 12.30 30.38
CA ASP A 260 1.75 11.88 29.85
C ASP A 260 1.55 11.03 28.61
N GLY A 261 2.41 11.20 27.62
CA GLY A 261 2.42 10.37 26.41
C GLY A 261 3.29 9.14 26.62
N GLU A 262 2.80 7.96 26.26
CA GLU A 262 3.62 6.74 26.15
C GLU A 262 3.77 6.33 24.69
N LEU A 263 4.99 6.29 24.22
CA LEU A 263 5.35 5.76 22.90
C LEU A 263 5.92 4.37 23.03
N LYS A 264 5.33 3.39 22.35
CA LYS A 264 5.90 2.05 22.12
C LYS A 264 6.24 1.94 20.65
N LEU A 265 7.46 1.54 20.34
CA LEU A 265 7.97 1.47 18.98
C LEU A 265 8.79 0.19 18.79
N ASP A 266 8.42 -0.58 17.78
CA ASP A 266 9.22 -1.68 17.25
C ASP A 266 9.67 -1.29 15.84
N VAL A 267 10.98 -1.38 15.57
CA VAL A 267 11.57 -1.22 14.24
C VAL A 267 12.14 -2.55 13.80
N PHE A 268 11.62 -3.11 12.73
CA PHE A 268 12.07 -4.38 12.16
C PHE A 268 13.09 -4.13 11.06
N LEU A 269 14.18 -4.89 11.09
CA LEU A 269 15.29 -4.73 10.14
C LEU A 269 15.35 -5.90 9.16
N HIS A 270 15.73 -5.61 7.94
CA HIS A 270 16.03 -6.57 6.88
C HIS A 270 17.53 -6.65 6.65
N ARG A 271 18.10 -7.86 6.77
CA ARG A 271 19.53 -8.16 6.57
C ARG A 271 20.48 -7.18 7.29
N PRO A 272 20.27 -6.88 8.57
CA PRO A 272 21.18 -6.02 9.32
C PRO A 272 22.55 -6.65 9.40
N LYS A 273 23.59 -5.81 9.57
CA LYS A 273 24.98 -6.25 9.71
C LYS A 273 25.55 -5.82 11.07
N ALA A 274 26.47 -6.61 11.62
CA ALA A 274 27.15 -6.22 12.84
C ALA A 274 27.89 -4.89 12.67
N GLY A 275 27.80 -4.03 13.68
CA GLY A 275 28.37 -2.68 13.67
C GLY A 275 27.49 -1.59 13.05
N GLU A 276 26.42 -1.96 12.34
CA GLU A 276 25.40 -0.99 11.91
C GLU A 276 24.65 -0.40 13.12
N THR A 277 23.99 0.74 12.92
CA THR A 277 23.27 1.44 13.98
C THR A 277 21.88 1.82 13.52
N VAL A 278 20.89 1.67 14.41
CA VAL A 278 19.56 2.27 14.29
C VAL A 278 19.45 3.45 15.26
N GLU A 279 19.01 4.58 14.79
CA GLU A 279 18.71 5.78 15.58
C GLU A 279 17.24 6.11 15.47
N VAL A 280 16.64 6.39 16.61
CA VAL A 280 15.24 6.84 16.71
C VAL A 280 15.20 8.17 17.44
N LYS A 281 14.60 9.17 16.81
CA LYS A 281 14.33 10.47 17.43
C LYS A 281 12.84 10.74 17.45
N VAL A 282 12.40 11.49 18.46
CA VAL A 282 11.07 12.11 18.50
C VAL A 282 11.27 13.61 18.57
N MET A 283 10.57 14.31 17.70
CA MET A 283 10.60 15.77 17.66
C MET A 283 9.22 16.33 18.04
N ASP A 284 9.23 17.35 18.88
CA ASP A 284 8.10 18.26 19.10
C ASP A 284 8.37 19.53 18.32
N ARG A 285 7.68 19.72 17.18
CA ARG A 285 8.01 20.74 16.18
C ARG A 285 9.48 20.61 15.74
N ASP A 286 10.29 21.63 15.93
CA ASP A 286 11.71 21.65 15.53
C ASP A 286 12.67 21.14 16.62
N LYS A 287 12.13 20.78 17.82
CA LYS A 287 12.94 20.37 18.95
C LYS A 287 13.00 18.85 19.08
N VAL A 288 14.21 18.27 19.09
CA VAL A 288 14.43 16.88 19.48
C VAL A 288 14.17 16.74 20.99
N ILE A 289 13.18 15.93 21.35
CA ILE A 289 12.79 15.66 22.74
C ILE A 289 13.16 14.24 23.19
N TYR A 290 13.55 13.39 22.24
CA TYR A 290 14.05 12.04 22.50
C TYR A 290 15.03 11.66 21.39
N ASP A 291 16.12 10.99 21.78
CA ASP A 291 17.14 10.46 20.87
C ASP A 291 17.70 9.16 21.46
N ARG A 292 17.65 8.09 20.70
CA ARG A 292 18.16 6.79 21.10
C ARG A 292 18.82 6.08 19.94
N LYS A 293 20.04 5.58 20.19
CA LYS A 293 20.79 4.75 19.26
C LYS A 293 20.96 3.34 19.81
N LYS A 294 20.92 2.36 18.92
CA LYS A 294 21.25 0.98 19.20
C LYS A 294 22.21 0.47 18.14
N SER A 295 23.37 -0.04 18.56
CA SER A 295 24.27 -0.78 17.67
C SER A 295 23.75 -2.19 17.45
N ILE A 296 23.82 -2.64 16.21
CA ILE A 296 23.44 -3.99 15.78
C ILE A 296 24.58 -4.95 16.09
N ALA A 297 24.29 -5.96 16.92
CA ALA A 297 25.29 -6.91 17.38
C ALA A 297 25.61 -7.99 16.33
N SER A 298 24.61 -8.40 15.54
CA SER A 298 24.74 -9.47 14.54
C SER A 298 23.65 -9.39 13.47
N ALA A 299 23.78 -10.19 12.43
CA ALA A 299 22.74 -10.32 11.37
C ALA A 299 21.40 -10.88 11.87
N THR A 300 21.34 -11.46 13.07
CA THR A 300 20.11 -11.94 13.70
C THR A 300 19.44 -10.91 14.61
N ASP A 301 20.07 -9.75 14.83
CA ASP A 301 19.53 -8.65 15.61
C ASP A 301 18.60 -7.80 14.73
N THR A 302 17.43 -8.34 14.44
CA THR A 302 16.48 -7.81 13.48
C THR A 302 15.40 -6.92 14.08
N LEU A 303 15.42 -6.68 15.40
CA LEU A 303 14.40 -5.91 16.12
C LEU A 303 15.03 -4.87 17.04
N PHE A 304 14.57 -3.62 16.88
CA PHE A 304 14.79 -2.55 17.84
C PHE A 304 13.47 -2.21 18.51
N THR A 305 13.35 -2.49 19.80
CA THR A 305 12.16 -2.16 20.62
C THR A 305 12.47 -1.01 21.54
N GLN A 306 11.56 -0.06 21.63
CA GLN A 306 11.65 1.10 22.50
C GLN A 306 10.31 1.42 23.15
N GLN A 307 10.33 1.72 24.44
CA GLN A 307 9.23 2.30 25.18
C GLN A 307 9.71 3.56 25.88
N GLN A 308 8.96 4.67 25.73
CA GLN A 308 9.34 5.97 26.30
C GLN A 308 8.11 6.73 26.78
N VAL A 309 8.23 7.30 27.97
CA VAL A 309 7.21 8.21 28.54
C VAL A 309 7.66 9.66 28.33
N PHE A 310 6.73 10.48 27.87
CA PHE A 310 6.88 11.92 27.64
C PHE A 310 5.99 12.67 28.61
N PRO A 311 6.55 13.24 29.71
CA PRO A 311 5.79 13.98 30.69
C PRO A 311 5.10 15.22 30.09
N ASN A 312 3.85 15.45 30.46
CA ASN A 312 3.03 16.59 30.00
C ASN A 312 2.99 16.71 28.47
N ALA A 313 2.76 15.59 27.78
CA ALA A 313 2.66 15.57 26.32
C ALA A 313 1.50 16.43 25.83
N ARG A 314 1.72 17.15 24.72
CA ARG A 314 0.62 17.84 24.03
C ARG A 314 -0.27 16.78 23.39
N THR A 315 -1.52 16.74 23.84
CA THR A 315 -2.47 15.72 23.39
C THR A 315 -3.01 16.06 22.00
N TRP A 316 -3.31 15.02 21.22
CA TRP A 316 -3.97 15.15 19.93
C TRP A 316 -5.48 14.93 20.08
N ASN A 317 -6.28 15.80 19.48
CA ASN A 317 -7.70 15.62 19.23
C ASN A 317 -8.09 16.42 17.98
N ALA A 318 -9.33 16.24 17.49
CA ALA A 318 -9.76 16.89 16.24
C ALA A 318 -9.78 18.44 16.31
N GLU A 319 -9.93 19.04 17.49
CA GLU A 319 -9.92 20.50 17.66
C GLU A 319 -8.51 21.06 17.82
N THR A 320 -7.63 20.30 18.46
CA THR A 320 -6.22 20.65 18.67
C THR A 320 -5.30 19.50 18.25
N PRO A 321 -5.04 19.34 16.94
CA PRO A 321 -4.29 18.21 16.41
C PRO A 321 -2.78 18.41 16.63
N ASN A 322 -2.35 18.34 17.88
CA ASN A 322 -0.94 18.43 18.22
C ASN A 322 -0.19 17.19 17.74
N THR A 323 0.77 17.38 16.88
CA THR A 323 1.58 16.31 16.30
C THR A 323 3.02 16.35 16.74
N TYR A 324 3.65 15.18 16.65
CA TYR A 324 5.07 14.92 16.82
C TYR A 324 5.60 14.24 15.57
N THR A 325 6.90 14.33 15.35
CA THR A 325 7.56 13.63 14.26
C THR A 325 8.49 12.56 14.80
N LEU A 326 8.21 11.30 14.45
CA LEU A 326 9.15 10.20 14.59
C LEU A 326 10.16 10.29 13.45
N VAL A 327 11.44 10.15 13.75
CA VAL A 327 12.52 10.01 12.77
C VAL A 327 13.23 8.69 13.06
N VAL A 328 13.36 7.86 12.04
CA VAL A 328 14.13 6.60 12.12
C VAL A 328 15.23 6.66 11.08
N SER A 329 16.47 6.44 11.53
CA SER A 329 17.66 6.45 10.67
C SER A 329 18.50 5.19 10.89
N THR A 330 19.06 4.66 9.82
CA THR A 330 20.02 3.58 9.87
C THR A 330 21.38 4.01 9.31
N PHE A 331 22.44 3.48 9.89
CA PHE A 331 23.82 3.83 9.53
C PHE A 331 24.65 2.54 9.37
N ASP A 332 25.61 2.58 8.47
CA ASP A 332 26.61 1.52 8.34
C ASP A 332 27.59 1.53 9.52
N ALA A 333 28.50 0.54 9.56
CA ALA A 333 29.50 0.39 10.64
C ALA A 333 30.50 1.55 10.71
N GLN A 334 30.60 2.39 9.70
CA GLN A 334 31.42 3.60 9.62
C GLN A 334 30.64 4.87 10.00
N GLY A 335 29.34 4.73 10.32
CA GLY A 335 28.47 5.84 10.66
C GLY A 335 27.91 6.62 9.46
N LYS A 336 28.07 6.09 8.24
CA LYS A 336 27.45 6.68 7.05
C LYS A 336 25.97 6.35 6.99
N PRO A 337 25.09 7.32 6.74
CA PRO A 337 23.67 7.06 6.60
C PRO A 337 23.35 6.04 5.50
N LEU A 338 22.52 5.05 5.80
CA LEU A 338 21.95 4.10 4.86
C LEU A 338 20.60 4.58 4.36
N GLU A 339 19.70 4.87 5.29
CA GLU A 339 18.38 5.46 4.99
C GLU A 339 17.80 6.14 6.24
N SER A 340 16.86 7.05 6.00
CA SER A 340 16.07 7.70 7.06
C SER A 340 14.65 7.93 6.57
N PHE A 341 13.68 7.90 7.48
CA PHE A 341 12.30 8.30 7.19
C PHE A 341 11.69 9.05 8.37
N THR A 342 10.58 9.73 8.11
CA THR A 342 9.77 10.40 9.13
C THR A 342 8.36 9.83 9.16
N HIS A 343 7.72 9.86 10.33
CA HIS A 343 6.32 9.53 10.50
C HIS A 343 5.65 10.52 11.46
N LEU A 344 4.46 11.02 11.08
CA LEU A 344 3.69 11.97 11.87
C LEU A 344 2.77 11.22 12.82
N PHE A 345 2.71 11.62 14.09
CA PHE A 345 1.81 11.01 15.06
C PHE A 345 1.36 12.00 16.13
N GLY A 346 0.30 11.65 16.88
CA GLY A 346 -0.17 12.40 18.03
C GLY A 346 -0.45 11.48 19.21
N PHE A 347 -0.21 11.92 20.43
CA PHE A 347 -0.59 11.18 21.62
C PHE A 347 -2.09 11.32 21.87
N ARG A 348 -2.81 10.19 21.79
CA ARG A 348 -4.23 10.10 22.08
C ARG A 348 -4.59 8.72 22.61
N THR A 349 -5.67 8.67 23.41
CA THR A 349 -6.30 7.42 23.83
C THR A 349 -7.74 7.39 23.33
N VAL A 350 -8.13 6.30 22.70
CA VAL A 350 -9.48 6.03 22.22
C VAL A 350 -10.01 4.84 22.99
N GLU A 351 -11.15 4.99 23.67
CA GLU A 351 -11.70 3.96 24.54
C GLU A 351 -13.23 4.01 24.60
N MET A 352 -13.84 2.91 24.98
CA MET A 352 -15.27 2.83 25.31
C MET A 352 -15.43 2.82 26.82
N MET A 353 -16.15 3.80 27.38
CA MET A 353 -16.42 3.90 28.81
C MET A 353 -17.89 4.19 29.04
N ASN A 354 -18.56 3.38 29.85
CA ASN A 354 -20.00 3.49 30.15
C ASN A 354 -20.88 3.60 28.89
N GLY A 355 -20.53 2.85 27.84
CA GLY A 355 -21.27 2.85 26.57
C GLY A 355 -21.05 4.10 25.69
N MET A 356 -20.13 4.97 26.05
CA MET A 356 -19.75 6.16 25.28
C MET A 356 -18.35 6.02 24.69
N GLN A 357 -18.18 6.55 23.48
CA GLN A 357 -16.87 6.71 22.86
C GLN A 357 -16.15 7.88 23.54
N MET A 358 -14.96 7.60 24.07
CA MET A 358 -14.13 8.59 24.75
C MET A 358 -12.85 8.85 23.94
N ILE A 359 -12.45 10.08 23.84
CA ILE A 359 -11.14 10.51 23.35
C ILE A 359 -10.45 11.28 24.46
N ASN A 360 -9.30 10.80 24.92
CA ASN A 360 -8.54 11.39 26.02
C ASN A 360 -9.40 11.61 27.27
N GLY A 361 -10.26 10.64 27.62
CA GLY A 361 -11.14 10.69 28.77
C GLY A 361 -12.34 11.61 28.62
N GLN A 362 -12.60 12.21 27.45
CA GLN A 362 -13.75 13.06 27.18
C GLN A 362 -14.70 12.36 26.21
N ALA A 363 -16.02 12.39 26.52
CA ALA A 363 -17.03 11.87 25.61
C ALA A 363 -17.06 12.70 24.31
N VAL A 364 -17.03 12.04 23.19
CA VAL A 364 -17.01 12.68 21.87
C VAL A 364 -18.26 12.31 21.09
N LEU A 365 -18.93 13.32 20.55
CA LEU A 365 -19.95 13.17 19.54
C LEU A 365 -19.29 13.32 18.16
N PHE A 366 -19.31 12.23 17.37
CA PHE A 366 -18.85 12.29 16.00
C PHE A 366 -19.85 13.02 15.11
N LYS A 367 -19.43 14.17 14.61
CA LYS A 367 -20.13 14.96 13.58
C LYS A 367 -19.35 14.72 12.28
N GLY A 368 -19.75 13.71 11.52
CA GLY A 368 -18.96 13.23 10.40
C GLY A 368 -19.78 13.03 9.14
N VAL A 369 -19.06 12.70 8.09
CA VAL A 369 -19.59 12.36 6.76
C VAL A 369 -18.95 11.08 6.25
N ASN A 370 -19.66 10.39 5.36
CA ASN A 370 -19.08 9.33 4.56
C ASN A 370 -18.33 9.95 3.37
N ARG A 371 -17.15 9.44 3.05
CA ARG A 371 -16.34 9.92 1.95
C ARG A 371 -15.87 8.77 1.08
N HIS A 372 -16.11 8.89 -0.23
CA HIS A 372 -15.46 8.08 -1.24
C HIS A 372 -14.22 8.80 -1.79
N GLU A 373 -13.18 8.06 -2.14
CA GLU A 373 -12.14 8.56 -3.04
C GLU A 373 -12.72 8.63 -4.45
N HIS A 374 -13.33 9.76 -4.79
CA HIS A 374 -14.02 9.92 -6.06
C HIS A 374 -13.93 11.36 -6.57
N ASP A 375 -13.50 11.49 -7.82
CA ASP A 375 -13.51 12.71 -8.60
C ASP A 375 -14.55 12.58 -9.75
N PRO A 376 -15.39 13.60 -10.02
CA PRO A 376 -16.44 13.49 -11.02
C PRO A 376 -15.93 13.26 -12.46
N HIS A 377 -14.66 13.55 -12.74
CA HIS A 377 -14.06 13.39 -14.07
C HIS A 377 -13.05 12.23 -14.14
N LYS A 378 -12.39 11.91 -13.02
CA LYS A 378 -11.29 10.94 -12.97
C LYS A 378 -11.64 9.67 -12.19
N GLY A 379 -12.88 9.57 -11.69
CA GLY A 379 -13.29 8.43 -10.88
C GLY A 379 -12.48 8.34 -9.59
N ARG A 380 -11.85 7.22 -9.35
CA ARG A 380 -11.05 6.99 -8.12
C ARG A 380 -9.65 7.57 -8.15
N THR A 381 -9.22 8.10 -9.26
CA THR A 381 -7.93 8.78 -9.36
C THR A 381 -8.06 10.17 -8.79
N ILE A 382 -7.79 10.31 -7.50
CA ILE A 382 -7.85 11.59 -6.78
C ILE A 382 -6.46 12.16 -6.54
N THR A 383 -6.40 13.46 -6.28
CA THR A 383 -5.16 14.17 -5.96
C THR A 383 -5.09 14.54 -4.49
N VAL A 384 -3.90 14.79 -3.98
CA VAL A 384 -3.70 15.32 -2.62
C VAL A 384 -4.41 16.66 -2.45
N GLY A 385 -4.40 17.52 -3.46
CA GLY A 385 -5.16 18.79 -3.43
C GLY A 385 -6.67 18.57 -3.26
N SER A 386 -7.25 17.54 -3.89
CA SER A 386 -8.65 17.14 -3.69
C SER A 386 -8.91 16.67 -2.26
N MET A 387 -8.02 15.87 -1.68
CA MET A 387 -8.12 15.41 -0.29
C MET A 387 -8.10 16.59 0.70
N ILE A 388 -7.18 17.54 0.50
CA ILE A 388 -7.06 18.74 1.33
C ILE A 388 -8.32 19.59 1.22
N HIS A 389 -8.87 19.73 0.01
CA HIS A 389 -10.12 20.47 -0.21
C HIS A 389 -11.30 19.85 0.54
N ASP A 390 -11.45 18.51 0.51
CA ASP A 390 -12.47 17.79 1.28
C ASP A 390 -12.33 18.05 2.78
N ILE A 391 -11.10 17.98 3.31
CA ILE A 391 -10.82 18.25 4.73
C ILE A 391 -11.18 19.70 5.08
N GLN A 392 -10.80 20.67 4.26
CA GLN A 392 -11.10 22.07 4.47
C GLN A 392 -12.62 22.33 4.52
N LEU A 393 -13.38 21.71 3.63
CA LEU A 393 -14.85 21.78 3.66
C LEU A 393 -15.40 21.17 4.95
N MET A 394 -14.93 19.98 5.35
CA MET A 394 -15.36 19.35 6.60
C MET A 394 -15.11 20.28 7.80
N LYS A 395 -13.93 20.89 7.88
CA LYS A 395 -13.59 21.82 8.98
C LYS A 395 -14.44 23.09 8.93
N GLN A 396 -14.74 23.65 7.76
CA GLN A 396 -15.63 24.83 7.59
C GLN A 396 -17.05 24.55 8.08
N PHE A 397 -17.53 23.31 7.92
CA PHE A 397 -18.83 22.87 8.42
C PHE A 397 -18.83 22.30 9.84
N ASN A 398 -17.74 22.50 10.60
CA ASN A 398 -17.56 21.98 11.97
C ASN A 398 -17.71 20.45 12.07
N LEU A 399 -17.32 19.71 11.04
CA LEU A 399 -17.22 18.27 11.09
C LEU A 399 -15.90 17.87 11.75
N ASN A 400 -15.95 16.87 12.65
CA ASN A 400 -14.79 16.39 13.37
C ASN A 400 -14.40 14.95 13.00
N GLY A 401 -15.16 14.30 12.11
CA GLY A 401 -14.94 12.92 11.72
C GLY A 401 -15.29 12.62 10.28
N VAL A 402 -14.70 11.57 9.76
CA VAL A 402 -14.94 11.05 8.42
C VAL A 402 -14.94 9.52 8.46
N ARG A 403 -15.84 8.89 7.70
CA ARG A 403 -15.80 7.45 7.44
C ARG A 403 -15.31 7.22 6.01
N ASN A 404 -14.27 6.42 5.89
CA ASN A 404 -13.79 5.96 4.58
C ASN A 404 -14.78 4.90 4.07
N CYS A 405 -15.60 5.26 3.11
CA CYS A 405 -16.52 4.29 2.55
C CYS A 405 -16.10 3.85 1.14
N HIS A 406 -15.90 2.56 0.96
CA HIS A 406 -15.99 1.48 1.96
C HIS A 406 -14.70 0.65 1.88
N TYR A 407 -13.56 1.30 1.84
CA TYR A 407 -12.27 0.70 1.53
C TYR A 407 -11.10 1.53 2.07
N PRO A 408 -9.93 0.93 2.28
CA PRO A 408 -8.71 1.66 2.64
C PRO A 408 -8.39 2.76 1.63
N ASN A 409 -8.20 3.97 2.14
CA ASN A 409 -7.87 5.13 1.31
C ASN A 409 -6.35 5.20 1.01
N ASN A 410 -5.96 6.15 0.17
CA ASN A 410 -4.56 6.46 -0.06
C ASN A 410 -3.88 6.87 1.26
N TYR A 411 -2.63 6.46 1.48
CA TYR A 411 -1.90 6.72 2.73
C TYR A 411 -1.80 8.22 3.08
N ALA A 412 -1.76 9.09 2.08
CA ALA A 412 -1.75 10.53 2.30
C ALA A 412 -2.99 11.01 3.06
N TRP A 413 -4.15 10.39 2.84
CA TRP A 413 -5.39 10.71 3.52
C TRP A 413 -5.29 10.54 5.03
N TYR A 414 -4.69 9.44 5.49
CA TYR A 414 -4.52 9.15 6.92
C TYR A 414 -3.62 10.18 7.60
N GLU A 415 -2.52 10.54 6.95
CA GLU A 415 -1.61 11.54 7.47
C GLU A 415 -2.23 12.93 7.47
N LEU A 416 -2.96 13.31 6.42
CA LEU A 416 -3.72 14.56 6.35
C LEU A 416 -4.78 14.65 7.44
N CYS A 417 -5.55 13.59 7.69
CA CYS A 417 -6.51 13.55 8.80
C CYS A 417 -5.83 13.71 10.17
N THR A 418 -4.64 13.15 10.34
CA THR A 418 -3.83 13.35 11.56
C THR A 418 -3.36 14.81 11.69
N GLU A 419 -2.89 15.40 10.61
CA GLU A 419 -2.37 16.78 10.60
C GLU A 419 -3.44 17.84 10.77
N PHE A 420 -4.58 17.67 10.08
CA PHE A 420 -5.68 18.64 10.10
C PHE A 420 -6.70 18.42 11.23
N GLY A 421 -6.64 17.29 11.93
CA GLY A 421 -7.52 16.97 13.03
C GLY A 421 -8.90 16.48 12.60
N LEU A 422 -8.96 15.27 12.05
CA LEU A 422 -10.20 14.53 11.82
C LEU A 422 -10.12 13.16 12.46
N TYR A 423 -11.15 12.78 13.19
CA TYR A 423 -11.34 11.38 13.58
C TYR A 423 -11.72 10.57 12.37
N MET A 424 -11.35 9.29 12.35
CA MET A 424 -11.59 8.43 11.20
C MET A 424 -12.25 7.13 11.65
N VAL A 425 -13.26 6.71 10.90
CA VAL A 425 -13.76 5.34 10.87
C VAL A 425 -13.22 4.73 9.57
N ASP A 426 -12.29 3.82 9.73
CA ASP A 426 -11.63 3.16 8.60
C ASP A 426 -12.28 1.83 8.29
N GLU A 427 -12.44 1.54 6.99
CA GLU A 427 -13.08 0.31 6.47
C GLU A 427 -12.26 -0.36 5.37
#